data_241d62950c3e838caecab43c49bacade
#
_entry.id   241d62950c3e838caecab43c49bacade
#
_cell.length_a   1.000
_cell.length_b   1.000
_cell.length_c   1.000
_cell.angle_alpha   90.00
_cell.angle_beta   90.00
_cell.angle_gamma   90.00
#
_symmetry.space_group_name_H-M   'P 1'
#
loop_
_entity.id
_entity.type
_entity.pdbx_description
1 polymer ?
#
loop_
_entity_poly.entity_id
_entity_poly.type
_entity_poly.pdbx_seq_one_letter_code
_entity_poly.pdbx_strand_id
1 'polypeptide(L)'
;MVNENHQFLKDLIYKYVDIVFANEDESFAYTHLNPEEAVENIAQQCDIAIVKVGKRGSYVRQGTQLHHIGAITSNCLDSTGAGDLYAGGFLHALSDGFDLRRCGEIGTIAAGRIVEIVGTKLPEETWEEIRRICALYRGFMHKLKF
;
A
#
# COMPACT_ATOMS: atom_id res chain seq x y z
N MET A 1 -6.64 -8.57 18.49
CA MET A 1 -5.41 -7.78 18.77
C MET A 1 -5.70 -6.29 18.82
N VAL A 2 -6.23 -5.66 17.76
CA VAL A 2 -6.52 -4.22 17.75
C VAL A 2 -7.50 -3.82 18.86
N ASN A 3 -8.58 -4.57 19.07
CA ASN A 3 -9.59 -4.25 20.07
C ASN A 3 -9.12 -4.42 21.54
N GLU A 4 -8.14 -5.28 21.80
CA GLU A 4 -7.66 -5.56 23.16
C GLU A 4 -6.59 -4.57 23.62
N ASN A 5 -5.86 -3.98 22.68
CA ASN A 5 -4.72 -3.10 22.97
C ASN A 5 -4.82 -1.76 22.22
N HIS A 6 -6.04 -1.27 22.01
CA HIS A 6 -6.29 -0.07 21.19
C HIS A 6 -5.47 1.15 21.63
N GLN A 7 -5.47 1.45 22.94
CA GLN A 7 -4.73 2.62 23.45
C GLN A 7 -3.21 2.45 23.29
N PHE A 8 -2.70 1.26 23.56
CA PHE A 8 -1.28 0.95 23.36
C PHE A 8 -0.86 1.10 21.90
N LEU A 9 -1.68 0.58 20.98
CA LEU A 9 -1.42 0.68 19.55
C LEU A 9 -1.46 2.12 19.06
N LYS A 10 -2.38 2.93 19.58
CA LYS A 10 -2.50 4.35 19.28
C LYS A 10 -1.25 5.13 19.73
N ASP A 11 -0.79 4.89 20.94
CA ASP A 11 0.42 5.52 21.48
C ASP A 11 1.67 5.07 20.72
N LEU A 12 1.72 3.81 20.31
CA LEU A 12 2.82 3.26 19.50
C LEU A 12 2.89 3.93 18.12
N ILE A 13 1.76 4.01 17.43
CA ILE A 13 1.68 4.65 16.11
C ILE A 13 2.12 6.11 16.21
N TYR A 14 1.52 6.86 17.12
CA TYR A 14 1.82 8.28 17.26
C TYR A 14 3.29 8.59 17.58
N LYS A 15 3.95 7.74 18.39
CA LYS A 15 5.32 8.02 18.85
C LYS A 15 6.42 7.46 17.97
N TYR A 16 6.15 6.35 17.24
CA TYR A 16 7.24 5.56 16.67
C TYR A 16 6.99 5.08 15.22
N VAL A 17 5.82 5.34 14.65
CA VAL A 17 5.48 4.79 13.33
C VAL A 17 5.31 5.90 12.31
N ASP A 18 6.10 5.84 11.25
CA ASP A 18 6.04 6.80 10.14
C ASP A 18 5.01 6.38 9.09
N ILE A 19 4.86 5.08 8.83
CA ILE A 19 3.98 4.56 7.78
C ILE A 19 3.11 3.43 8.34
N VAL A 20 1.80 3.52 8.12
CA VAL A 20 0.83 2.49 8.50
C VAL A 20 0.21 1.87 7.26
N PHE A 21 0.27 0.53 7.17
CA PHE A 21 -0.50 -0.27 6.23
C PHE A 21 -1.58 -1.02 6.98
N ALA A 22 -2.82 -0.87 6.57
CA ALA A 22 -3.96 -1.60 7.11
C ALA A 22 -4.82 -2.15 5.98
N ASN A 23 -5.50 -3.26 6.24
CA ASN A 23 -6.62 -3.69 5.41
C ASN A 23 -7.94 -3.06 5.93
N GLU A 24 -9.04 -3.33 5.23
CA GLU A 24 -10.36 -2.77 5.57
C GLU A 24 -10.81 -3.16 6.98
N ASP A 25 -10.66 -4.45 7.35
CA ASP A 25 -11.07 -4.95 8.68
C ASP A 25 -10.20 -4.37 9.80
N GLU A 26 -8.89 -4.29 9.59
CA GLU A 26 -7.93 -3.70 10.53
C GLU A 26 -8.20 -2.21 10.74
N SER A 27 -8.42 -1.48 9.66
CA SER A 27 -8.72 -0.04 9.73
C SER A 27 -10.05 0.23 10.43
N PHE A 28 -11.08 -0.59 10.15
CA PHE A 28 -12.36 -0.51 10.85
C PHE A 28 -12.23 -0.87 12.34
N ALA A 29 -11.52 -1.94 12.68
CA ALA A 29 -11.28 -2.33 14.06
C ALA A 29 -10.54 -1.24 14.85
N TYR A 30 -9.68 -0.48 14.18
CA TYR A 30 -8.92 0.60 14.80
C TYR A 30 -9.69 1.91 14.93
N THR A 31 -10.46 2.30 13.90
CA THR A 31 -11.09 3.63 13.81
C THR A 31 -12.60 3.62 13.97
N HIS A 32 -13.27 2.48 13.71
CA HIS A 32 -14.72 2.34 13.56
C HIS A 32 -15.32 3.19 12.42
N LEU A 33 -14.50 3.56 11.44
CA LEU A 33 -14.85 4.39 10.29
C LEU A 33 -14.79 3.58 8.99
N ASN A 34 -15.45 4.09 7.93
CA ASN A 34 -15.25 3.54 6.59
C ASN A 34 -13.79 3.75 6.11
N PRO A 35 -13.32 3.03 5.08
CA PRO A 35 -11.90 3.09 4.69
C PRO A 35 -11.36 4.47 4.33
N GLU A 36 -12.16 5.31 3.68
CA GLU A 36 -11.74 6.66 3.30
C GLU A 36 -11.58 7.58 4.51
N GLU A 37 -12.53 7.53 5.44
CA GLU A 37 -12.43 8.26 6.72
C GLU A 37 -11.36 7.65 7.64
N ALA A 38 -11.19 6.32 7.61
CA ALA A 38 -10.19 5.62 8.40
C ALA A 38 -8.76 6.03 8.00
N VAL A 39 -8.46 6.11 6.70
CA VAL A 39 -7.14 6.54 6.23
C VAL A 39 -6.84 7.97 6.65
N GLU A 40 -7.84 8.84 6.64
CA GLU A 40 -7.71 10.22 7.13
C GLU A 40 -7.40 10.27 8.63
N ASN A 41 -8.13 9.48 9.42
CA ASN A 41 -7.93 9.41 10.88
C ASN A 41 -6.54 8.87 11.23
N ILE A 42 -6.09 7.79 10.55
CA ILE A 42 -4.77 7.20 10.78
C ILE A 42 -3.65 8.17 10.36
N ALA A 43 -3.82 8.89 9.25
CA ALA A 43 -2.84 9.86 8.76
C ALA A 43 -2.64 11.09 9.67
N GLN A 44 -3.49 11.29 10.66
CA GLN A 44 -3.27 12.30 11.71
C GLN A 44 -2.25 11.83 12.76
N GLN A 45 -1.90 10.55 12.77
CA GLN A 45 -1.05 9.92 13.77
C GLN A 45 0.30 9.45 13.20
N CYS A 46 0.48 9.45 11.89
CA CYS A 46 1.70 9.04 11.19
C CYS A 46 1.88 9.86 9.92
N ASP A 47 3.04 9.73 9.26
CA ASP A 47 3.35 10.51 8.05
C ASP A 47 2.55 10.02 6.84
N ILE A 48 2.45 8.70 6.66
CA ILE A 48 1.74 8.08 5.54
C ILE A 48 0.81 6.99 6.05
N ALA A 49 -0.46 7.05 5.70
CA ALA A 49 -1.43 5.99 5.97
C ALA A 49 -1.91 5.34 4.68
N ILE A 50 -2.01 4.02 4.68
CA ILE A 50 -2.54 3.22 3.58
C ILE A 50 -3.62 2.29 4.10
N VAL A 51 -4.82 2.33 3.47
CA VAL A 51 -5.90 1.39 3.72
C VAL A 51 -6.22 0.63 2.44
N LYS A 52 -5.98 -0.68 2.45
CA LYS A 52 -6.24 -1.59 1.33
C LYS A 52 -7.67 -2.11 1.40
N VAL A 53 -8.39 -2.05 0.30
CA VAL A 53 -9.82 -2.40 0.22
C VAL A 53 -10.08 -3.49 -0.84
N GLY A 54 -9.16 -4.42 -0.97
CA GLY A 54 -9.26 -5.57 -1.85
C GLY A 54 -9.44 -5.18 -3.31
N LYS A 55 -10.50 -5.68 -3.95
CA LYS A 55 -10.80 -5.42 -5.37
C LYS A 55 -11.12 -3.95 -5.68
N ARG A 56 -11.38 -3.14 -4.68
CA ARG A 56 -11.60 -1.69 -4.82
C ARG A 56 -10.31 -0.88 -4.79
N GLY A 57 -9.16 -1.53 -4.56
CA GLY A 57 -7.85 -0.90 -4.58
C GLY A 57 -7.35 -0.48 -3.19
N SER A 58 -6.86 0.74 -3.08
CA SER A 58 -6.33 1.28 -1.82
C SER A 58 -6.50 2.80 -1.74
N TYR A 59 -6.58 3.29 -0.52
CA TYR A 59 -6.46 4.71 -0.19
C TYR A 59 -5.09 4.99 0.39
N VAL A 60 -4.43 6.02 -0.11
CA VAL A 60 -3.10 6.47 0.35
C VAL A 60 -3.19 7.93 0.74
N ARG A 61 -2.79 8.26 1.95
CA ARG A 61 -2.85 9.64 2.46
C ARG A 61 -1.56 10.08 3.13
N GLN A 62 -1.14 11.29 2.81
CA GLN A 62 -0.09 12.03 3.50
C GLN A 62 -0.53 13.48 3.69
N GLY A 63 -0.66 13.94 4.92
CA GLY A 63 -1.18 15.27 5.21
C GLY A 63 -2.56 15.49 4.59
N THR A 64 -2.69 16.47 3.70
CA THR A 64 -3.94 16.79 2.98
C THR A 64 -4.07 16.04 1.64
N GLN A 65 -3.03 15.34 1.18
CA GLN A 65 -3.04 14.61 -0.09
C GLN A 65 -3.66 13.22 0.11
N LEU A 66 -4.76 12.98 -0.57
CA LEU A 66 -5.44 11.68 -0.62
C LEU A 66 -5.44 11.16 -2.06
N HIS A 67 -5.02 9.91 -2.23
CA HIS A 67 -5.09 9.19 -3.50
C HIS A 67 -5.90 7.92 -3.33
N HIS A 68 -6.85 7.70 -4.24
CA HIS A 68 -7.50 6.41 -4.42
C HIS A 68 -6.85 5.70 -5.61
N ILE A 69 -6.26 4.53 -5.36
CA ILE A 69 -5.58 3.71 -6.35
C ILE A 69 -6.48 2.52 -6.66
N GLY A 70 -6.92 2.40 -7.90
CA GLY A 70 -7.71 1.26 -8.35
C GLY A 70 -6.91 -0.05 -8.30
N ALA A 71 -7.58 -1.17 -8.05
CA ALA A 71 -6.96 -2.48 -8.16
C ALA A 71 -6.77 -2.87 -9.62
N ILE A 72 -5.74 -3.69 -9.90
CA ILE A 72 -5.60 -4.34 -11.21
C ILE A 72 -6.49 -5.59 -11.26
N THR A 73 -7.01 -5.88 -12.45
CA THR A 73 -7.72 -7.14 -12.68
C THR A 73 -6.72 -8.28 -12.66
N SER A 74 -6.95 -9.27 -11.80
CA SER A 74 -6.12 -10.48 -11.69
C SER A 74 -6.99 -11.72 -11.52
N ASN A 75 -6.49 -12.86 -11.98
CA ASN A 75 -7.08 -14.16 -11.70
C ASN A 75 -6.65 -14.59 -10.30
N CYS A 76 -7.48 -14.32 -9.31
CA CYS A 76 -7.16 -14.63 -7.92
C CYS A 76 -7.13 -16.16 -7.71
N LEU A 77 -5.92 -16.71 -7.49
CA LEU A 77 -5.72 -18.10 -7.06
C LEU A 77 -5.54 -18.17 -5.54
N ASP A 78 -4.72 -17.26 -4.99
CA ASP A 78 -4.43 -17.18 -3.56
C ASP A 78 -4.11 -15.73 -3.21
N SER A 79 -4.73 -15.19 -2.16
CA SER A 79 -4.46 -13.84 -1.67
C SER A 79 -3.41 -13.78 -0.56
N THR A 80 -2.85 -14.94 -0.17
CA THR A 80 -1.82 -15.03 0.87
C THR A 80 -0.59 -14.22 0.48
N GLY A 81 -0.16 -13.30 1.35
CA GLY A 81 1.00 -12.46 1.13
C GLY A 81 0.78 -11.24 0.21
N ALA A 82 -0.41 -11.06 -0.36
CA ALA A 82 -0.71 -9.90 -1.20
C ALA A 82 -0.50 -8.57 -0.46
N GLY A 83 -0.86 -8.53 0.83
CA GLY A 83 -0.64 -7.36 1.68
C GLY A 83 0.84 -7.03 1.88
N ASP A 84 1.67 -8.04 2.09
CA ASP A 84 3.11 -7.89 2.29
C ASP A 84 3.80 -7.42 1.00
N LEU A 85 3.37 -7.96 -0.15
CA LEU A 85 3.89 -7.53 -1.44
C LEU A 85 3.44 -6.12 -1.82
N TYR A 86 2.21 -5.74 -1.47
CA TYR A 86 1.78 -4.36 -1.62
C TYR A 86 2.72 -3.43 -0.84
N ALA A 87 2.94 -3.71 0.44
CA ALA A 87 3.83 -2.92 1.28
C ALA A 87 5.26 -2.91 0.75
N GLY A 88 5.79 -4.04 0.32
CA GLY A 88 7.12 -4.15 -0.28
C GLY A 88 7.28 -3.31 -1.56
N GLY A 89 6.32 -3.40 -2.47
CA GLY A 89 6.30 -2.61 -3.70
C GLY A 89 6.16 -1.11 -3.44
N PHE A 90 5.28 -0.74 -2.53
CA PHE A 90 5.08 0.65 -2.10
C PHE A 90 6.37 1.25 -1.51
N LEU A 91 7.00 0.56 -0.55
CA LEU A 91 8.21 1.02 0.11
C LEU A 91 9.41 1.09 -0.84
N HIS A 92 9.53 0.13 -1.77
CA HIS A 92 10.54 0.18 -2.81
C HIS A 92 10.39 1.44 -3.66
N ALA A 93 9.20 1.71 -4.15
CA ALA A 93 8.92 2.91 -4.94
C ALA A 93 9.15 4.20 -4.16
N LEU A 94 8.78 4.24 -2.88
CA LEU A 94 9.01 5.37 -1.99
C LEU A 94 10.50 5.64 -1.82
N SER A 95 11.31 4.60 -1.60
CA SER A 95 12.77 4.71 -1.46
C SER A 95 13.45 5.21 -2.74
N ASP A 96 12.84 4.94 -3.89
CA ASP A 96 13.29 5.43 -5.19
C ASP A 96 12.86 6.87 -5.51
N GLY A 97 12.10 7.51 -4.61
CA GLY A 97 11.67 8.90 -4.72
C GLY A 97 10.43 9.12 -5.59
N PHE A 98 9.63 8.08 -5.85
CA PHE A 98 8.34 8.23 -6.54
C PHE A 98 7.32 8.96 -5.66
N ASP A 99 6.36 9.64 -6.32
CA ASP A 99 5.22 10.22 -5.62
C ASP A 99 4.29 9.13 -5.04
N LEU A 100 3.40 9.52 -4.12
CA LEU A 100 2.54 8.57 -3.40
C LEU A 100 1.59 7.81 -4.32
N ARG A 101 1.09 8.44 -5.38
CA ARG A 101 0.24 7.77 -6.36
C ARG A 101 0.98 6.62 -7.03
N ARG A 102 2.21 6.86 -7.48
CA ARG A 102 3.06 5.85 -8.11
C ARG A 102 3.46 4.76 -7.13
N CYS A 103 3.74 5.11 -5.88
CA CYS A 103 3.98 4.11 -4.83
C CYS A 103 2.79 3.17 -4.67
N GLY A 104 1.57 3.69 -4.63
CA GLY A 104 0.35 2.90 -4.56
C GLY A 104 0.11 2.03 -5.79
N GLU A 105 0.38 2.54 -6.99
CA GLU A 105 0.27 1.79 -8.25
C GLU A 105 1.27 0.62 -8.29
N ILE A 106 2.52 0.84 -7.92
CA ILE A 106 3.56 -0.21 -7.86
C ILE A 106 3.23 -1.26 -6.79
N GLY A 107 2.75 -0.84 -5.62
CA GLY A 107 2.26 -1.74 -4.58
C GLY A 107 1.10 -2.61 -5.08
N THR A 108 0.15 -2.01 -5.80
CA THR A 108 -1.00 -2.71 -6.41
C THR A 108 -0.56 -3.74 -7.44
N ILE A 109 0.41 -3.42 -8.29
CA ILE A 109 0.96 -4.35 -9.29
C ILE A 109 1.64 -5.54 -8.59
N ALA A 110 2.47 -5.28 -7.58
CA ALA A 110 3.15 -6.32 -6.81
C ALA A 110 2.15 -7.26 -6.12
N ALA A 111 1.13 -6.72 -5.46
CA ALA A 111 0.07 -7.50 -4.83
C ALA A 111 -0.77 -8.29 -5.84
N GLY A 112 -1.12 -7.67 -6.97
CA GLY A 112 -1.92 -8.32 -8.01
C GLY A 112 -1.22 -9.51 -8.66
N ARG A 113 0.10 -9.48 -8.78
CA ARG A 113 0.85 -10.59 -9.35
C ARG A 113 0.94 -11.80 -8.42
N ILE A 114 0.99 -11.62 -7.10
CA ILE A 114 1.02 -12.76 -6.18
C ILE A 114 -0.30 -13.52 -6.17
N VAL A 115 -1.43 -12.86 -6.32
CA VAL A 115 -2.74 -13.53 -6.31
C VAL A 115 -2.98 -14.41 -7.55
N GLU A 116 -2.13 -14.31 -8.57
CA GLU A 116 -2.13 -15.16 -9.76
C GLU A 116 -1.35 -16.47 -9.59
N ILE A 117 -0.62 -16.60 -8.47
CA ILE A 117 0.19 -17.79 -8.14
C ILE A 117 -0.18 -18.33 -6.76
N VAL A 118 0.11 -19.60 -6.53
CA VAL A 118 -0.07 -20.24 -5.22
C VAL A 118 1.19 -20.05 -4.39
N GLY A 119 1.04 -19.43 -3.22
CA GLY A 119 2.14 -19.20 -2.28
C GLY A 119 2.67 -17.78 -2.29
N THR A 120 3.72 -17.53 -1.49
CA THR A 120 4.27 -16.18 -1.22
C THR A 120 5.55 -15.85 -2.00
N LYS A 121 6.02 -16.76 -2.85
CA LYS A 121 7.22 -16.56 -3.66
C LYS A 121 6.85 -16.17 -5.07
N LEU A 122 7.20 -14.96 -5.47
CA LEU A 122 7.09 -14.53 -6.87
C LEU A 122 8.20 -15.19 -7.70
N PRO A 123 7.86 -15.71 -8.91
CA PRO A 123 8.86 -16.11 -9.89
C PRO A 123 9.80 -14.96 -10.25
N GLU A 124 11.05 -15.24 -10.61
CA GLU A 124 12.03 -14.22 -10.98
C GLU A 124 11.55 -13.39 -12.19
N GLU A 125 10.87 -14.00 -13.14
CA GLU A 125 10.27 -13.33 -14.29
C GLU A 125 9.28 -12.24 -13.88
N THR A 126 8.49 -12.46 -12.83
CA THR A 126 7.55 -11.48 -12.28
C THR A 126 8.30 -10.33 -11.60
N TRP A 127 9.40 -10.62 -10.90
CA TRP A 127 10.27 -9.58 -10.35
C TRP A 127 10.92 -8.74 -11.44
N GLU A 128 11.34 -9.35 -12.55
CA GLU A 128 11.86 -8.61 -13.71
C GLU A 128 10.81 -7.71 -14.33
N GLU A 129 9.56 -8.16 -14.44
CA GLU A 129 8.45 -7.33 -14.93
C GLU A 129 8.21 -6.11 -14.04
N ILE A 130 8.17 -6.31 -12.72
CA ILE A 130 8.03 -5.21 -11.75
C ILE A 130 9.19 -4.21 -11.88
N ARG A 131 10.43 -4.70 -11.98
CA ARG A 131 11.61 -3.85 -12.20
C ARG A 131 11.52 -3.05 -13.51
N ARG A 132 11.04 -3.66 -14.60
CA ARG A 132 10.82 -2.95 -15.88
C ARG A 132 9.78 -1.85 -15.75
N ILE A 133 8.68 -2.10 -15.07
CA ILE A 133 7.64 -1.09 -14.81
C ILE A 133 8.22 0.07 -14.00
N CYS A 134 8.96 -0.19 -12.94
CA CYS A 134 9.64 0.84 -12.16
C CYS A 134 10.64 1.64 -13.00
N ALA A 135 11.41 0.98 -13.89
CA ALA A 135 12.36 1.63 -14.77
C ALA A 135 11.68 2.54 -15.81
N LEU A 136 10.51 2.15 -16.34
CA LEU A 136 9.71 2.98 -17.22
C LEU A 136 9.23 4.26 -16.53
N TYR A 137 8.78 4.16 -15.29
CA TYR A 137 8.38 5.32 -14.49
C TYR A 137 9.57 6.26 -14.22
N ARG A 138 10.74 5.73 -13.91
CA ARG A 138 11.97 6.53 -13.74
C ARG A 138 12.33 7.26 -15.04
N GLY A 139 12.29 6.57 -16.17
CA GLY A 139 12.57 7.17 -17.48
C GLY A 139 11.62 8.31 -17.83
N PHE A 140 10.34 8.18 -17.46
CA PHE A 140 9.35 9.24 -17.64
C PHE A 140 9.61 10.45 -16.73
N MET A 141 9.97 10.20 -15.47
CA MET A 141 10.32 11.25 -14.49
C MET A 141 11.57 12.03 -14.90
N HIS A 142 12.58 11.35 -15.48
CA HIS A 142 13.76 12.04 -16.03
C HIS A 142 13.45 12.98 -17.20
N LYS A 143 12.43 12.67 -18.00
CA LYS A 143 11.98 13.53 -19.11
C LYS A 143 11.14 14.73 -18.64
N LEU A 144 10.61 14.69 -17.42
CA LEU A 144 9.82 15.77 -16.81
C LEU A 144 10.64 16.71 -15.92
N LYS A 145 11.92 16.43 -15.70
CA LYS A 145 12.83 17.38 -15.05
C LYS A 145 13.25 18.44 -16.05
N PHE A 146 12.49 19.50 -16.04
CA PHE A 146 12.90 20.76 -16.62
C PHE A 146 13.87 21.48 -15.69
#